data_b763d6d35357468389750a890d994f0b
#
_entry.id   b763d6d35357468389750a890d994f0b
#
_cell.length_a   1.000
_cell.length_b   1.000
_cell.length_c   1.000
_cell.angle_alpha   90.00
_cell.angle_beta   90.00
_cell.angle_gamma   90.00
#
_symmetry.space_group_name_H-M   'P 1'
#
loop_
_entity.id
_entity.type
_entity.pdbx_description
1 polymer ?
#
loop_
_entity_poly.entity_id
_entity_poly.type
_entity_poly.pdbx_seq_one_letter_code
_entity_poly.pdbx_strand_id
1 'polypeptide(L)'
;MNKKKKWIITAIVLVVFCLILGLYNLLNDKAPASDDAAKAPIAPRRQSTLNVNGRIVRPQRLTDGITTVGNLLPDEEVDLSFETSGKIVAINFQEGTVVRKGELLAKVNDLPLVAQLSRYEAQLKLAEDRVYRQSALLKKDAVSQEAYEQARTELAMLNADIDIVKSNIALTELRAPFDGVIGLRNVSEGAYASPSVVVAKLTKISPLKIDFFVPERYANQIKPGTRLSFTIEGRQERFEAAVYATESKVDIATRTLAVRAKYPNTRGKLLPGRLSLIHI
;
A
#
# COMPACT_ATOMS: atom_id res chain seq x y z
N MET A 1 -7.51 -1.60 -89.04
CA MET A 1 -6.61 -0.49 -88.86
C MET A 1 -5.55 -0.54 -89.94
N ASN A 2 -5.60 0.43 -90.85
CA ASN A 2 -4.91 0.42 -92.20
C ASN A 2 -3.37 0.33 -92.07
N LYS A 3 -2.74 -0.55 -92.81
CA LYS A 3 -1.27 -0.75 -92.92
C LYS A 3 -0.52 0.54 -93.11
N LYS A 4 -1.10 1.52 -93.75
CA LYS A 4 -0.49 2.88 -93.95
C LYS A 4 -0.36 3.69 -92.64
N LYS A 5 -1.28 3.55 -91.62
CA LYS A 5 -1.16 4.24 -90.33
C LYS A 5 -0.07 3.65 -89.46
N LYS A 6 0.20 2.35 -89.50
CA LYS A 6 1.32 1.77 -88.77
C LYS A 6 2.68 2.22 -89.23
N TRP A 7 2.82 2.42 -90.58
CA TRP A 7 4.08 2.85 -91.18
C TRP A 7 4.39 4.30 -90.82
N ILE A 8 3.37 5.15 -90.75
CA ILE A 8 3.52 6.56 -90.32
C ILE A 8 3.95 6.67 -88.88
N ILE A 9 3.39 5.86 -88.00
CA ILE A 9 3.71 5.81 -86.57
C ILE A 9 5.15 5.30 -86.33
N THR A 10 5.61 4.30 -87.07
CA THR A 10 7.00 3.85 -86.99
C THR A 10 7.99 4.85 -87.49
N ALA A 11 7.65 5.61 -88.57
CA ALA A 11 8.51 6.68 -89.09
C ALA A 11 8.63 7.85 -88.09
N ILE A 12 7.54 8.24 -87.47
CA ILE A 12 7.55 9.32 -86.43
C ILE A 12 8.38 8.88 -85.19
N VAL A 13 8.29 7.66 -84.71
CA VAL A 13 9.07 7.11 -83.58
C VAL A 13 10.57 7.13 -83.92
N LEU A 14 10.93 6.81 -85.17
CA LEU A 14 12.31 6.75 -85.62
C LEU A 14 12.92 8.20 -85.75
N VAL A 15 12.13 9.15 -86.16
CA VAL A 15 12.55 10.56 -86.24
C VAL A 15 12.74 11.15 -84.82
N VAL A 16 11.84 10.85 -83.93
CA VAL A 16 11.97 11.29 -82.51
C VAL A 16 13.20 10.67 -81.86
N PHE A 17 13.44 9.34 -82.11
CA PHE A 17 14.63 8.69 -81.59
C PHE A 17 15.95 9.27 -82.13
N CYS A 18 16.03 9.64 -83.45
CA CYS A 18 17.19 10.31 -83.99
C CYS A 18 17.38 11.73 -83.44
N LEU A 19 16.30 12.46 -83.15
CA LEU A 19 16.37 13.77 -82.49
C LEU A 19 16.91 13.69 -81.07
N ILE A 20 16.49 12.66 -80.30
CA ILE A 20 16.99 12.43 -78.96
C ILE A 20 18.46 12.03 -78.96
N LEU A 21 18.90 11.18 -79.85
CA LEU A 21 20.31 10.81 -80.03
C LEU A 21 21.18 12.00 -80.52
N GLY A 22 20.66 12.90 -81.40
CA GLY A 22 21.32 14.12 -81.86
C GLY A 22 21.52 15.12 -80.71
N LEU A 23 20.45 15.27 -79.85
CA LEU A 23 20.52 16.16 -78.69
C LEU A 23 21.49 15.64 -77.63
N TYR A 24 21.55 14.28 -77.46
CA TYR A 24 22.48 13.63 -76.52
C TYR A 24 23.95 13.85 -76.97
N ASN A 25 24.24 13.75 -78.24
CA ASN A 25 25.58 14.04 -78.76
C ASN A 25 25.98 15.58 -78.64
N LEU A 26 25.00 16.46 -78.85
CA LEU A 26 25.25 17.91 -78.70
C LEU A 26 25.54 18.35 -77.29
N LEU A 27 24.96 17.62 -76.27
CA LEU A 27 25.18 17.90 -74.86
C LEU A 27 26.45 17.23 -74.31
N ASN A 28 27.05 16.30 -75.03
CA ASN A 28 28.19 15.51 -74.56
C ASN A 28 29.52 15.88 -75.29
N ASP A 29 29.54 16.93 -76.12
CA ASP A 29 30.77 17.44 -76.77
C ASP A 29 31.64 18.16 -75.72
N LYS A 30 32.55 17.42 -75.13
CA LYS A 30 33.68 17.95 -74.40
C LYS A 30 34.75 18.39 -75.36
N ALA A 31 35.03 19.64 -75.37
CA ALA A 31 36.11 20.28 -76.14
C ALA A 31 37.49 19.67 -75.86
N PRO A 32 38.40 19.63 -76.88
CA PRO A 32 39.70 18.99 -76.72
C PRO A 32 40.65 19.84 -75.88
N ALA A 33 41.48 19.15 -75.13
CA ALA A 33 42.57 19.74 -74.35
C ALA A 33 43.62 20.36 -75.26
N SER A 34 43.87 21.65 -75.06
CA SER A 34 45.09 22.32 -75.58
C SER A 34 46.17 22.27 -74.48
N ASP A 35 47.25 21.55 -74.78
CA ASP A 35 48.52 21.67 -74.07
C ASP A 35 49.10 23.06 -74.25
N ASP A 36 49.17 23.84 -73.18
CA ASP A 36 50.10 24.97 -73.09
C ASP A 36 50.62 25.09 -71.66
N ALA A 37 51.88 24.68 -71.52
CA ALA A 37 52.60 24.72 -70.25
C ALA A 37 53.01 26.17 -69.95
N ALA A 38 52.32 26.84 -69.05
CA ALA A 38 52.79 28.09 -68.45
C ALA A 38 52.70 27.90 -66.89
N LYS A 39 53.88 28.03 -66.30
CA LYS A 39 54.12 28.03 -64.87
C LYS A 39 53.17 28.99 -64.11
N ALA A 40 52.17 28.51 -63.43
CA ALA A 40 51.43 29.29 -62.47
C ALA A 40 51.91 28.96 -61.04
N PRO A 41 51.95 29.90 -60.11
CA PRO A 41 52.50 29.71 -58.77
C PRO A 41 51.63 28.67 -57.98
N ILE A 42 52.33 27.79 -57.28
CA ILE A 42 51.72 26.75 -56.44
C ILE A 42 50.88 27.42 -55.37
N ALA A 43 49.58 27.49 -55.58
CA ALA A 43 48.65 27.83 -54.48
C ALA A 43 48.73 26.78 -53.42
N PRO A 44 48.77 27.14 -52.12
CA PRO A 44 48.86 26.17 -51.07
C PRO A 44 47.61 25.28 -51.12
N ARG A 45 47.84 23.98 -51.26
CA ARG A 45 46.80 22.91 -51.20
C ARG A 45 46.04 23.08 -49.92
N ARG A 46 44.81 23.65 -49.99
CA ARG A 46 43.89 23.66 -48.84
C ARG A 46 43.70 22.24 -48.40
N GLN A 47 44.32 21.90 -47.30
CA GLN A 47 44.02 20.64 -46.62
C GLN A 47 42.53 20.68 -46.31
N SER A 48 41.78 19.74 -46.88
CA SER A 48 40.39 19.55 -46.51
C SER A 48 40.34 19.13 -45.05
N THR A 49 40.03 20.08 -44.18
CA THR A 49 39.77 19.77 -42.77
C THR A 49 38.57 18.88 -42.71
N LEU A 50 38.77 17.64 -42.29
CA LEU A 50 37.67 16.74 -41.96
C LEU A 50 36.92 17.32 -40.76
N ASN A 51 35.64 17.66 -40.98
CA ASN A 51 34.76 18.03 -39.88
C ASN A 51 34.48 16.78 -39.03
N VAL A 52 35.07 16.71 -37.84
CA VAL A 52 34.86 15.65 -36.89
C VAL A 52 34.01 16.18 -35.72
N ASN A 53 32.95 15.48 -35.37
CA ASN A 53 32.19 15.75 -34.14
C ASN A 53 32.93 15.12 -32.98
N GLY A 54 33.65 15.90 -32.20
CA GLY A 54 34.30 15.46 -30.97
C GLY A 54 33.36 15.63 -29.76
N ARG A 55 33.19 14.61 -28.96
CA ARG A 55 32.50 14.70 -27.67
C ARG A 55 33.53 14.64 -26.53
N ILE A 56 33.55 15.67 -25.70
CA ILE A 56 34.40 15.67 -24.51
C ILE A 56 33.78 14.75 -23.48
N VAL A 57 34.42 13.62 -23.20
CA VAL A 57 34.03 12.70 -22.12
C VAL A 57 34.57 13.29 -20.82
N ARG A 58 33.65 13.64 -19.93
CA ARG A 58 33.96 14.09 -18.56
C ARG A 58 33.60 12.97 -17.60
N PRO A 59 34.38 12.69 -16.53
CA PRO A 59 34.00 11.76 -15.50
C PRO A 59 32.74 12.28 -14.81
N GLN A 60 31.69 11.48 -14.81
CA GLN A 60 30.46 11.72 -14.06
C GLN A 60 30.39 10.70 -12.94
N ARG A 61 29.98 11.15 -11.74
CA ARG A 61 29.62 10.21 -10.69
C ARG A 61 28.30 9.54 -11.08
N LEU A 62 28.36 8.25 -11.37
CA LEU A 62 27.19 7.42 -11.51
C LEU A 62 26.81 6.90 -10.11
N THR A 63 25.62 7.21 -9.68
CA THR A 63 25.03 6.61 -8.48
C THR A 63 24.22 5.41 -8.95
N ASP A 64 24.61 4.23 -8.52
CA ASP A 64 23.83 3.01 -8.74
C ASP A 64 22.70 3.01 -7.69
N GLY A 65 21.56 3.58 -8.05
CA GLY A 65 20.37 3.64 -7.20
C GLY A 65 19.43 2.49 -7.54
N ILE A 66 18.89 1.84 -6.51
CA ILE A 66 17.85 0.82 -6.67
C ILE A 66 16.51 1.54 -6.78
N THR A 67 15.82 1.36 -7.91
CA THR A 67 14.45 1.84 -8.07
C THR A 67 13.51 0.64 -8.09
N THR A 68 12.51 0.65 -7.23
CA THR A 68 11.49 -0.40 -7.13
C THR A 68 10.14 0.18 -6.82
N VAL A 69 9.11 -0.63 -7.00
CA VAL A 69 7.72 -0.26 -6.70
C VAL A 69 7.32 -0.90 -5.38
N GLY A 70 6.56 -0.17 -4.58
CA GLY A 70 6.03 -0.66 -3.32
C GLY A 70 4.62 -0.17 -3.04
N ASN A 71 3.95 -0.83 -2.10
CA ASN A 71 2.61 -0.49 -1.67
C ASN A 71 2.64 0.16 -0.29
N LEU A 72 1.90 1.25 -0.13
CA LEU A 72 1.65 1.84 1.17
C LEU A 72 0.56 1.05 1.88
N LEU A 73 0.88 0.54 3.06
CA LEU A 73 -0.05 -0.20 3.91
C LEU A 73 -0.27 0.56 5.22
N PRO A 74 -1.42 0.38 5.87
CA PRO A 74 -1.63 0.89 7.21
C PRO A 74 -0.70 0.19 8.22
N ASP A 75 -0.47 0.80 9.39
CA ASP A 75 0.25 0.14 10.48
C ASP A 75 -0.56 -1.05 11.02
N GLU A 76 -1.84 -0.83 11.25
CA GLU A 76 -2.81 -1.84 11.67
C GLU A 76 -4.15 -1.61 10.97
N GLU A 77 -4.85 -2.68 10.64
CA GLU A 77 -6.17 -2.66 10.04
C GLU A 77 -6.97 -3.83 10.57
N VAL A 78 -8.22 -3.58 10.95
CA VAL A 78 -9.12 -4.61 11.46
C VAL A 78 -10.55 -4.34 11.03
N ASP A 79 -11.24 -5.41 10.68
CA ASP A 79 -12.69 -5.40 10.48
C ASP A 79 -13.35 -5.56 11.85
N LEU A 80 -14.09 -4.52 12.27
CA LEU A 80 -14.78 -4.49 13.55
C LEU A 80 -16.10 -5.26 13.44
N SER A 81 -16.25 -6.27 14.26
CA SER A 81 -17.49 -7.05 14.43
C SER A 81 -17.77 -7.27 15.91
N PHE A 82 -19.02 -7.52 16.27
CA PHE A 82 -19.36 -7.90 17.63
C PHE A 82 -18.96 -9.35 17.92
N GLU A 83 -18.54 -9.61 19.14
CA GLU A 83 -18.23 -10.99 19.57
C GLU A 83 -19.49 -11.78 19.94
N THR A 84 -20.61 -11.08 20.17
CA THR A 84 -21.91 -11.67 20.48
C THR A 84 -22.98 -11.22 19.48
N SER A 85 -24.06 -11.99 19.41
CA SER A 85 -25.19 -11.66 18.54
C SER A 85 -26.26 -10.88 19.30
N GLY A 86 -26.84 -9.85 18.64
CA GLY A 86 -27.90 -9.06 19.23
C GLY A 86 -28.34 -7.90 18.34
N LYS A 87 -29.43 -7.24 18.73
CA LYS A 87 -29.91 -6.02 18.04
C LYS A 87 -29.05 -4.84 18.45
N ILE A 88 -28.51 -4.10 17.48
CA ILE A 88 -27.75 -2.85 17.71
C ILE A 88 -28.69 -1.80 18.29
N VAL A 89 -28.34 -1.27 19.45
CA VAL A 89 -29.11 -0.24 20.16
C VAL A 89 -28.50 1.14 20.08
N ALA A 90 -27.19 1.22 19.84
CA ALA A 90 -26.48 2.49 19.71
C ALA A 90 -25.27 2.35 18.79
N ILE A 91 -24.99 3.41 18.00
CA ILE A 91 -23.76 3.60 17.23
C ILE A 91 -23.22 4.98 17.59
N ASN A 92 -22.05 5.03 18.25
CA ASN A 92 -21.49 6.24 18.86
C ASN A 92 -20.35 6.87 18.05
N PHE A 93 -20.12 6.45 16.82
CA PHE A 93 -19.08 6.98 15.96
C PHE A 93 -19.64 7.62 14.70
N GLN A 94 -18.88 8.55 14.11
CA GLN A 94 -19.12 9.07 12.78
C GLN A 94 -18.11 8.49 11.79
N GLU A 95 -18.57 8.18 10.60
CA GLU A 95 -17.74 7.66 9.52
C GLU A 95 -16.61 8.64 9.16
N GLY A 96 -15.40 8.12 8.97
CA GLY A 96 -14.22 8.91 8.62
C GLY A 96 -13.57 9.67 9.78
N THR A 97 -14.08 9.52 11.01
CA THR A 97 -13.50 10.21 12.19
C THR A 97 -12.36 9.40 12.84
N VAL A 98 -11.52 10.11 13.59
CA VAL A 98 -10.49 9.50 14.41
C VAL A 98 -11.11 9.03 15.72
N VAL A 99 -10.86 7.77 16.07
CA VAL A 99 -11.29 7.17 17.35
C VAL A 99 -10.08 6.73 18.16
N ARG A 100 -10.24 6.67 19.49
CA ARG A 100 -9.18 6.28 20.42
C ARG A 100 -9.35 4.83 20.87
N LYS A 101 -8.23 4.20 21.21
CA LYS A 101 -8.25 2.87 21.84
C LYS A 101 -9.17 2.83 23.05
N GLY A 102 -10.05 1.81 23.11
CA GLY A 102 -11.03 1.64 24.18
C GLY A 102 -12.32 2.46 24.04
N GLU A 103 -12.41 3.35 23.06
CA GLU A 103 -13.63 4.12 22.80
C GLU A 103 -14.79 3.22 22.40
N LEU A 104 -15.97 3.46 22.97
CA LEU A 104 -17.18 2.70 22.69
C LEU A 104 -17.76 3.13 21.35
N LEU A 105 -17.69 2.24 20.37
CA LEU A 105 -18.12 2.52 18.99
C LEU A 105 -19.59 2.14 18.76
N ALA A 106 -20.01 0.99 19.26
CA ALA A 106 -21.38 0.54 19.12
C ALA A 106 -21.75 -0.43 20.25
N LYS A 107 -23.05 -0.60 20.47
CA LYS A 107 -23.56 -1.47 21.52
C LYS A 107 -24.76 -2.28 21.01
N VAL A 108 -24.78 -3.57 21.35
CA VAL A 108 -25.98 -4.41 21.19
C VAL A 108 -26.79 -4.46 22.49
N ASN A 109 -28.01 -4.93 22.40
CA ASN A 109 -28.96 -4.98 23.53
C ASN A 109 -28.40 -5.88 24.64
N ASP A 110 -28.06 -5.28 25.77
CA ASP A 110 -27.56 -5.92 26.98
C ASP A 110 -28.56 -5.96 28.14
N LEU A 111 -29.77 -5.42 27.97
CA LEU A 111 -30.78 -5.34 29.02
C LEU A 111 -31.03 -6.66 29.78
N PRO A 112 -31.09 -7.83 29.11
CA PRO A 112 -31.25 -9.11 29.82
C PRO A 112 -30.07 -9.45 30.75
N LEU A 113 -28.84 -9.13 30.29
CA LEU A 113 -27.61 -9.38 31.05
C LEU A 113 -27.50 -8.42 32.25
N VAL A 114 -27.84 -7.14 32.05
CA VAL A 114 -27.89 -6.14 33.13
C VAL A 114 -28.92 -6.54 34.19
N ALA A 115 -30.10 -7.02 33.79
CA ALA A 115 -31.10 -7.55 34.75
C ALA A 115 -30.58 -8.78 35.50
N GLN A 116 -29.86 -9.68 34.83
CA GLN A 116 -29.23 -10.83 35.44
C GLN A 116 -28.14 -10.40 36.42
N LEU A 117 -27.28 -9.43 36.06
CA LEU A 117 -26.26 -8.87 36.93
C LEU A 117 -26.90 -8.32 38.23
N SER A 118 -27.91 -7.47 38.09
CA SER A 118 -28.63 -6.89 39.23
C SER A 118 -29.23 -7.95 40.17
N ARG A 119 -29.74 -9.06 39.62
CA ARG A 119 -30.21 -10.21 40.42
C ARG A 119 -29.07 -10.84 41.25
N TYR A 120 -27.92 -11.08 40.62
CA TYR A 120 -26.77 -11.66 41.31
C TYR A 120 -26.17 -10.72 42.33
N GLU A 121 -26.12 -9.39 42.06
CA GLU A 121 -25.67 -8.39 43.03
C GLU A 121 -26.56 -8.31 44.26
N ALA A 122 -27.90 -8.48 44.10
CA ALA A 122 -28.80 -8.61 45.24
C ALA A 122 -28.55 -9.86 46.07
N GLN A 123 -28.24 -11.00 45.43
CA GLN A 123 -27.88 -12.24 46.10
C GLN A 123 -26.51 -12.14 46.80
N LEU A 124 -25.55 -11.42 46.20
CA LEU A 124 -24.21 -11.21 46.75
C LEU A 124 -24.27 -10.61 48.15
N LYS A 125 -25.07 -9.55 48.35
CA LYS A 125 -25.24 -8.90 49.63
C LYS A 125 -25.75 -9.87 50.70
N LEU A 126 -26.70 -10.76 50.35
CA LEU A 126 -27.21 -11.75 51.27
C LEU A 126 -26.15 -12.82 51.63
N ALA A 127 -25.34 -13.24 50.62
CA ALA A 127 -24.28 -14.22 50.83
C ALA A 127 -23.15 -13.64 51.70
N GLU A 128 -22.75 -12.38 51.46
CA GLU A 128 -21.78 -11.65 52.30
C GLU A 128 -22.23 -11.55 53.75
N ASP A 129 -23.49 -11.17 53.99
CA ASP A 129 -24.08 -11.13 55.32
C ASP A 129 -24.12 -12.50 56.01
N ARG A 130 -24.35 -13.56 55.22
CA ARG A 130 -24.34 -14.96 55.73
C ARG A 130 -22.94 -15.38 56.16
N VAL A 131 -21.92 -15.12 55.32
CA VAL A 131 -20.52 -15.43 55.67
C VAL A 131 -20.10 -14.64 56.91
N TYR A 132 -20.46 -13.36 56.99
CA TYR A 132 -20.16 -12.53 58.17
C TYR A 132 -20.77 -13.12 59.43
N ARG A 133 -22.07 -13.48 59.42
CA ARG A 133 -22.74 -14.12 60.58
C ARG A 133 -22.10 -15.45 60.95
N GLN A 134 -21.80 -16.30 59.94
CA GLN A 134 -21.17 -17.61 60.20
C GLN A 134 -19.77 -17.46 60.78
N SER A 135 -19.00 -16.50 60.31
CA SER A 135 -17.66 -16.19 60.86
C SER A 135 -17.72 -15.71 62.31
N ALA A 136 -18.71 -14.87 62.66
CA ALA A 136 -18.92 -14.40 64.04
C ALA A 136 -19.38 -15.51 64.97
N LEU A 137 -20.20 -16.42 64.49
CA LEU A 137 -20.67 -17.59 65.27
C LEU A 137 -19.57 -18.63 65.40
N LEU A 138 -18.75 -18.87 64.39
CA LEU A 138 -17.60 -19.77 64.46
C LEU A 138 -16.60 -19.34 65.53
N LYS A 139 -16.30 -18.04 65.66
CA LYS A 139 -15.45 -17.49 66.74
C LYS A 139 -15.97 -17.71 68.14
N LYS A 140 -17.25 -18.08 68.27
CA LYS A 140 -17.92 -18.39 69.53
C LYS A 140 -18.20 -19.88 69.69
N ASP A 141 -17.62 -20.75 68.85
CA ASP A 141 -17.86 -22.19 68.78
C ASP A 141 -19.35 -22.59 68.61
N ALA A 142 -20.18 -21.68 68.04
CA ALA A 142 -21.61 -21.87 67.90
C ALA A 142 -22.02 -22.49 66.54
N VAL A 143 -21.09 -22.67 65.60
CA VAL A 143 -21.27 -23.35 64.30
C VAL A 143 -20.04 -24.18 63.98
N SER A 144 -20.18 -25.15 63.06
CA SER A 144 -19.07 -25.97 62.61
C SER A 144 -18.21 -25.19 61.58
N GLN A 145 -16.94 -25.55 61.50
CA GLN A 145 -16.04 -25.07 60.46
C GLN A 145 -16.60 -25.33 59.04
N GLU A 146 -17.21 -26.52 58.85
CA GLU A 146 -17.85 -26.90 57.59
C GLU A 146 -18.96 -25.93 57.17
N ALA A 147 -19.83 -25.50 58.10
CA ALA A 147 -20.90 -24.55 57.81
C ALA A 147 -20.37 -23.17 57.38
N TYR A 148 -19.26 -22.74 57.97
CA TYR A 148 -18.59 -21.52 57.56
C TYR A 148 -17.95 -21.65 56.16
N GLU A 149 -17.24 -22.76 55.92
CA GLU A 149 -16.62 -23.05 54.64
C GLU A 149 -17.64 -23.18 53.50
N GLN A 150 -18.77 -23.80 53.78
CA GLN A 150 -19.89 -23.88 52.83
C GLN A 150 -20.42 -22.50 52.46
N ALA A 151 -20.66 -21.61 53.44
CA ALA A 151 -21.12 -20.26 53.17
C ALA A 151 -20.08 -19.44 52.36
N ARG A 152 -18.79 -19.62 52.69
CA ARG A 152 -17.68 -19.00 51.94
C ARG A 152 -17.59 -19.48 50.51
N THR A 153 -17.78 -20.78 50.28
CA THR A 153 -17.78 -21.37 48.93
C THR A 153 -18.96 -20.86 48.11
N GLU A 154 -20.16 -20.75 48.70
CA GLU A 154 -21.35 -20.19 48.06
C GLU A 154 -21.09 -18.72 47.61
N LEU A 155 -20.47 -17.90 48.50
CA LEU A 155 -20.06 -16.54 48.16
C LEU A 155 -19.04 -16.50 46.99
N ALA A 156 -18.06 -17.42 47.01
CA ALA A 156 -17.07 -17.49 45.93
C ALA A 156 -17.69 -17.88 44.58
N MET A 157 -18.63 -18.84 44.58
CA MET A 157 -19.37 -19.21 43.36
C MET A 157 -20.20 -18.04 42.81
N LEU A 158 -20.88 -17.31 43.69
CA LEU A 158 -21.68 -16.15 43.27
C LEU A 158 -20.85 -15.02 42.68
N ASN A 159 -19.66 -14.77 43.24
CA ASN A 159 -18.70 -13.81 42.64
C ASN A 159 -18.28 -14.27 41.24
N ALA A 160 -18.00 -15.55 41.05
CA ALA A 160 -17.67 -16.10 39.75
C ALA A 160 -18.82 -15.93 38.73
N ASP A 161 -20.07 -16.18 39.16
CA ASP A 161 -21.25 -15.95 38.31
C ASP A 161 -21.40 -14.48 37.91
N ILE A 162 -21.15 -13.55 38.84
CA ILE A 162 -21.15 -12.11 38.55
C ILE A 162 -20.08 -11.76 37.52
N ASP A 163 -18.88 -12.30 37.65
CA ASP A 163 -17.79 -12.04 36.71
C ASP A 163 -18.07 -12.59 35.31
N ILE A 164 -18.74 -13.75 35.22
CA ILE A 164 -19.22 -14.29 33.94
C ILE A 164 -20.21 -13.34 33.28
N VAL A 165 -21.21 -12.84 34.04
CA VAL A 165 -22.22 -11.93 33.49
C VAL A 165 -21.57 -10.60 33.07
N LYS A 166 -20.65 -10.05 33.85
CA LYS A 166 -19.90 -8.83 33.50
C LYS A 166 -19.09 -9.03 32.21
N SER A 167 -18.44 -10.18 32.04
CA SER A 167 -17.74 -10.54 30.83
C SER A 167 -18.69 -10.59 29.62
N ASN A 168 -19.87 -11.22 29.80
CA ASN A 168 -20.88 -11.27 28.74
C ASN A 168 -21.41 -9.86 28.38
N ILE A 169 -21.56 -8.96 29.34
CA ILE A 169 -21.91 -7.55 29.08
C ILE A 169 -20.80 -6.86 28.29
N ALA A 170 -19.54 -7.09 28.63
CA ALA A 170 -18.42 -6.51 27.88
C ALA A 170 -18.41 -6.95 26.41
N LEU A 171 -18.81 -8.20 26.10
CA LEU A 171 -18.94 -8.70 24.73
C LEU A 171 -20.06 -8.01 23.93
N THR A 172 -21.00 -7.34 24.60
CA THR A 172 -22.06 -6.55 23.93
C THR A 172 -21.58 -5.18 23.46
N GLU A 173 -20.40 -4.77 23.88
CA GLU A 173 -19.82 -3.47 23.57
C GLU A 173 -18.70 -3.61 22.52
N LEU A 174 -18.88 -2.95 21.38
CA LEU A 174 -17.83 -2.87 20.36
C LEU A 174 -16.93 -1.68 20.67
N ARG A 175 -15.69 -1.94 21.07
CA ARG A 175 -14.69 -0.94 21.39
C ARG A 175 -13.52 -0.96 20.41
N ALA A 176 -12.92 0.23 20.17
CA ALA A 176 -11.76 0.35 19.30
C ALA A 176 -10.52 -0.36 19.92
N PRO A 177 -9.87 -1.32 19.24
CA PRO A 177 -8.70 -2.03 19.76
C PRO A 177 -7.42 -1.17 19.76
N PHE A 178 -7.34 -0.16 18.89
CA PHE A 178 -6.24 0.79 18.78
C PHE A 178 -6.73 2.15 18.27
N ASP A 179 -5.87 3.19 18.36
CA ASP A 179 -6.17 4.51 17.81
C ASP A 179 -6.12 4.46 16.28
N GLY A 180 -7.15 4.99 15.61
CA GLY A 180 -7.21 4.93 14.15
C GLY A 180 -8.33 5.75 13.57
N VAL A 181 -8.49 5.67 12.26
CA VAL A 181 -9.60 6.26 11.52
C VAL A 181 -10.62 5.16 11.24
N ILE A 182 -11.86 5.40 11.66
CA ILE A 182 -12.96 4.49 11.36
C ILE A 182 -13.47 4.74 9.94
N GLY A 183 -13.68 3.67 9.19
CA GLY A 183 -14.19 3.72 7.82
C GLY A 183 -15.70 3.90 7.74
N LEU A 184 -16.25 3.50 6.61
CA LEU A 184 -17.69 3.51 6.39
C LEU A 184 -18.36 2.39 7.20
N ARG A 185 -19.55 2.67 7.73
CA ARG A 185 -20.34 1.67 8.46
C ARG A 185 -21.16 0.83 7.50
N ASN A 186 -21.25 -0.47 7.80
CA ASN A 186 -22.04 -1.41 7.01
C ASN A 186 -23.40 -1.75 7.66
N VAL A 187 -23.66 -1.20 8.85
CA VAL A 187 -24.85 -1.51 9.66
C VAL A 187 -25.52 -0.23 10.15
N SER A 188 -26.78 -0.34 10.53
CA SER A 188 -27.56 0.76 11.11
C SER A 188 -28.09 0.37 12.49
N GLU A 189 -28.45 1.37 13.29
CA GLU A 189 -29.19 1.13 14.53
C GLU A 189 -30.46 0.36 14.24
N GLY A 190 -30.77 -0.60 15.11
CA GLY A 190 -31.87 -1.53 14.93
C GLY A 190 -31.56 -2.78 14.10
N ALA A 191 -30.43 -2.83 13.40
CA ALA A 191 -29.97 -4.03 12.69
C ALA A 191 -29.57 -5.14 13.68
N TYR A 192 -29.56 -6.38 13.22
CA TYR A 192 -29.11 -7.52 14.00
C TYR A 192 -27.63 -7.77 13.70
N ALA A 193 -26.80 -7.68 14.72
CA ALA A 193 -25.36 -7.96 14.64
C ALA A 193 -25.06 -9.41 15.00
N SER A 194 -23.97 -9.92 14.42
CA SER A 194 -23.37 -11.21 14.74
C SER A 194 -21.84 -11.16 14.50
N PRO A 195 -21.06 -12.12 14.97
CA PRO A 195 -19.60 -12.15 14.73
C PRO A 195 -19.19 -12.16 13.26
N SER A 196 -20.05 -12.62 12.36
CA SER A 196 -19.81 -12.64 10.92
C SER A 196 -20.14 -11.31 10.21
N VAL A 197 -20.80 -10.36 10.90
CA VAL A 197 -21.23 -9.08 10.33
C VAL A 197 -20.21 -8.01 10.68
N VAL A 198 -19.51 -7.49 9.68
CA VAL A 198 -18.57 -6.37 9.83
C VAL A 198 -19.36 -5.08 10.00
N VAL A 199 -19.16 -4.41 11.13
CA VAL A 199 -19.79 -3.12 11.46
C VAL A 199 -19.12 -1.98 10.70
N ALA A 200 -17.81 -1.90 10.79
CA ALA A 200 -16.95 -0.91 10.11
C ALA A 200 -15.51 -1.44 10.08
N LYS A 201 -14.66 -0.77 9.31
CA LYS A 201 -13.21 -1.04 9.27
C LYS A 201 -12.48 0.03 10.07
N LEU A 202 -11.56 -0.37 10.93
CA LEU A 202 -10.68 0.54 11.65
C LEU A 202 -9.26 0.44 11.10
N THR A 203 -8.68 1.59 10.74
CA THR A 203 -7.40 1.66 10.05
C THR A 203 -6.47 2.65 10.75
N LYS A 204 -5.29 2.20 11.14
CA LYS A 204 -4.25 3.06 11.71
C LYS A 204 -3.34 3.57 10.60
N ILE A 205 -3.53 4.85 10.25
CA ILE A 205 -2.84 5.48 9.13
C ILE A 205 -1.53 6.19 9.51
N SER A 206 -1.14 6.16 10.76
CA SER A 206 0.11 6.75 11.27
C SER A 206 0.74 5.84 12.32
N PRO A 207 1.96 5.33 12.08
CA PRO A 207 2.74 5.42 10.84
C PRO A 207 2.13 4.61 9.69
N LEU A 208 2.64 4.79 8.45
CA LEU A 208 2.37 3.89 7.32
C LEU A 208 3.53 2.90 7.16
N LYS A 209 3.21 1.71 6.72
CA LYS A 209 4.17 0.69 6.28
C LYS A 209 4.32 0.78 4.76
N ILE A 210 5.50 0.50 4.26
CA ILE A 210 5.79 0.41 2.83
C ILE A 210 6.35 -0.98 2.59
N ASP A 211 5.61 -1.80 1.86
CA ASP A 211 6.04 -3.14 1.45
C ASP A 211 6.57 -3.07 0.02
N PHE A 212 7.79 -3.55 -0.18
CA PHE A 212 8.42 -3.58 -1.49
C PHE A 212 9.41 -4.74 -1.61
N PHE A 213 9.80 -5.03 -2.85
CA PHE A 213 10.67 -6.15 -3.17
C PHE A 213 11.97 -5.64 -3.76
N VAL A 214 13.08 -6.22 -3.31
CA VAL A 214 14.43 -5.88 -3.75
C VAL A 214 15.05 -7.10 -4.43
N PRO A 215 15.66 -6.97 -5.64
CA PRO A 215 16.35 -8.08 -6.28
C PRO A 215 17.46 -8.66 -5.40
N GLU A 216 17.65 -10.00 -5.45
CA GLU A 216 18.61 -10.75 -4.63
C GLU A 216 20.03 -10.15 -4.62
N ARG A 217 20.50 -9.63 -5.76
CA ARG A 217 21.83 -9.00 -5.88
C ARG A 217 22.07 -7.84 -4.91
N TYR A 218 21.00 -7.18 -4.45
CA TYR A 218 21.06 -6.06 -3.51
C TYR A 218 20.69 -6.45 -2.07
N ALA A 219 20.27 -7.70 -1.83
CA ALA A 219 19.74 -8.15 -0.54
C ALA A 219 20.72 -7.87 0.63
N ASN A 220 22.02 -8.04 0.41
CA ASN A 220 23.04 -7.81 1.43
C ASN A 220 23.27 -6.32 1.79
N GLN A 221 22.81 -5.42 0.94
CA GLN A 221 22.97 -3.96 1.14
C GLN A 221 21.81 -3.36 1.93
N ILE A 222 20.64 -4.01 1.91
CA ILE A 222 19.44 -3.54 2.59
C ILE A 222 19.36 -4.13 3.99
N LYS A 223 19.48 -3.27 5.00
CA LYS A 223 19.43 -3.65 6.42
C LYS A 223 18.43 -2.78 7.17
N PRO A 224 17.90 -3.22 8.31
CA PRO A 224 17.17 -2.33 9.20
C PRO A 224 17.96 -1.05 9.48
N GLY A 225 17.29 0.11 9.34
CA GLY A 225 17.92 1.43 9.41
C GLY A 225 18.29 2.04 8.07
N THR A 226 18.28 1.29 6.95
CA THR A 226 18.52 1.85 5.62
C THR A 226 17.44 2.89 5.31
N ARG A 227 17.87 4.10 4.96
CA ARG A 227 16.96 5.18 4.53
C ARG A 227 16.63 5.03 3.06
N LEU A 228 15.39 5.31 2.71
CA LEU A 228 14.90 5.34 1.34
C LEU A 228 14.06 6.58 1.12
N SER A 229 14.01 7.04 -0.11
CA SER A 229 13.06 8.03 -0.54
C SER A 229 12.01 7.41 -1.46
N PHE A 230 10.79 7.90 -1.37
CA PHE A 230 9.73 7.42 -2.24
C PHE A 230 8.84 8.57 -2.74
N THR A 231 8.25 8.36 -3.89
CA THR A 231 7.25 9.23 -4.49
C THR A 231 5.97 8.47 -4.71
N ILE A 232 4.86 9.16 -4.76
CA ILE A 232 3.54 8.58 -5.01
C ILE A 232 3.08 9.06 -6.38
N GLU A 233 2.43 8.20 -7.11
CA GLU A 233 1.86 8.53 -8.41
C GLU A 233 0.95 9.78 -8.32
N GLY A 234 1.18 10.74 -9.24
CA GLY A 234 0.49 12.02 -9.26
C GLY A 234 1.03 13.09 -8.32
N ARG A 235 2.14 12.82 -7.58
CA ARG A 235 2.83 13.83 -6.74
C ARG A 235 4.32 13.82 -7.01
N GLN A 236 4.92 15.02 -7.16
CA GLN A 236 6.37 15.18 -7.29
C GLN A 236 7.09 15.28 -5.94
N GLU A 237 6.34 15.33 -4.84
CA GLU A 237 6.87 15.41 -3.47
C GLU A 237 7.58 14.10 -3.12
N ARG A 238 8.81 14.19 -2.62
CA ARG A 238 9.59 13.06 -2.12
C ARG A 238 9.37 12.91 -0.62
N PHE A 239 9.15 11.70 -0.19
CA PHE A 239 8.97 11.32 1.21
C PHE A 239 10.13 10.43 1.62
N GLU A 240 10.56 10.54 2.87
CA GLU A 240 11.63 9.73 3.43
C GLU A 240 11.05 8.68 4.38
N ALA A 241 11.54 7.45 4.24
CA ALA A 241 11.18 6.34 5.11
C ALA A 241 12.44 5.57 5.52
N ALA A 242 12.31 4.73 6.51
CA ALA A 242 13.39 3.87 6.98
C ALA A 242 12.96 2.40 7.00
N VAL A 243 13.82 1.54 6.49
CA VAL A 243 13.65 0.08 6.59
C VAL A 243 13.67 -0.32 8.06
N TYR A 244 12.68 -1.08 8.50
CA TYR A 244 12.64 -1.61 9.86
C TYR A 244 12.71 -3.13 9.90
N ALA A 245 12.35 -3.81 8.83
CA ALA A 245 12.41 -5.26 8.73
C ALA A 245 12.67 -5.71 7.29
N THR A 246 13.38 -6.81 7.16
CA THR A 246 13.57 -7.56 5.92
C THR A 246 13.19 -9.00 6.17
N GLU A 247 12.69 -9.68 5.16
CA GLU A 247 12.45 -11.12 5.25
C GLU A 247 13.79 -11.85 5.42
N SER A 248 13.77 -12.98 6.10
CA SER A 248 14.98 -13.78 6.33
C SER A 248 15.35 -14.68 5.13
N LYS A 249 14.45 -14.79 4.17
CA LYS A 249 14.55 -15.67 3.01
C LYS A 249 14.22 -14.93 1.73
N VAL A 250 15.05 -15.13 0.70
CA VAL A 250 14.74 -14.69 -0.66
C VAL A 250 13.69 -15.62 -1.27
N ASP A 251 12.69 -15.06 -1.90
CA ASP A 251 11.70 -15.83 -2.66
C ASP A 251 12.36 -16.44 -3.89
N ILE A 252 12.30 -17.77 -3.98
CA ILE A 252 12.98 -18.54 -5.04
C ILE A 252 12.31 -18.32 -6.41
N ALA A 253 11.00 -18.10 -6.43
CA ALA A 253 10.24 -17.94 -7.66
C ALA A 253 10.50 -16.56 -8.31
N THR A 254 10.56 -15.51 -7.49
CA THR A 254 10.74 -14.12 -7.96
C THR A 254 12.18 -13.62 -7.87
N ARG A 255 13.07 -14.34 -7.16
CA ARG A 255 14.43 -13.92 -6.85
C ARG A 255 14.50 -12.53 -6.19
N THR A 256 13.56 -12.26 -5.29
CA THR A 256 13.47 -10.99 -4.57
C THR A 256 13.43 -11.20 -3.06
N LEU A 257 13.93 -10.20 -2.33
CA LEU A 257 13.83 -10.08 -0.88
C LEU A 257 12.67 -9.13 -0.56
N ALA A 258 11.72 -9.56 0.27
CA ALA A 258 10.66 -8.69 0.77
C ALA A 258 11.22 -7.78 1.88
N VAL A 259 10.94 -6.49 1.75
CA VAL A 259 11.44 -5.44 2.65
C VAL A 259 10.28 -4.57 3.11
N ARG A 260 10.30 -4.20 4.38
CA ARG A 260 9.35 -3.27 4.98
C ARG A 260 10.02 -2.02 5.51
N ALA A 261 9.49 -0.87 5.12
CA ALA A 261 9.89 0.41 5.67
C ALA A 261 8.74 1.09 6.41
N LYS A 262 9.06 2.03 7.31
CA LYS A 262 8.08 2.86 8.01
C LYS A 262 8.21 4.32 7.60
N TYR A 263 7.05 4.95 7.37
CA TYR A 263 6.90 6.37 7.14
C TYR A 263 6.00 6.98 8.25
N PRO A 264 6.44 8.04 8.95
CA PRO A 264 5.73 8.55 10.14
C PRO A 264 4.31 9.04 9.88
N ASN A 265 4.01 9.55 8.68
CA ASN A 265 2.69 10.09 8.25
C ASN A 265 1.97 10.98 9.30
N THR A 266 2.71 11.78 10.06
CA THR A 266 2.22 12.56 11.21
C THR A 266 1.09 13.54 10.87
N ARG A 267 0.96 13.93 9.60
CA ARG A 267 -0.09 14.85 9.13
C ARG A 267 -1.23 14.14 8.40
N GLY A 268 -1.26 12.82 8.36
CA GLY A 268 -2.27 12.07 7.62
C GLY A 268 -2.33 12.37 6.11
N LYS A 269 -1.22 12.93 5.54
CA LYS A 269 -1.18 13.38 4.14
C LYS A 269 -1.34 12.25 3.14
N LEU A 270 -0.90 11.06 3.51
CA LEU A 270 -0.90 9.88 2.66
C LEU A 270 -1.94 8.88 3.16
N LEU A 271 -2.68 8.35 2.21
CA LEU A 271 -3.62 7.26 2.46
C LEU A 271 -2.96 5.91 2.13
N PRO A 272 -3.20 4.87 2.92
CA PRO A 272 -2.80 3.52 2.57
C PRO A 272 -3.48 3.04 1.28
N GLY A 273 -2.98 1.96 0.68
CA GLY A 273 -3.48 1.40 -0.58
C GLY A 273 -2.90 2.06 -1.83
N ARG A 274 -2.01 3.06 -1.70
CA ARG A 274 -1.40 3.75 -2.84
C ARG A 274 -0.10 3.06 -3.28
N LEU A 275 0.14 3.13 -4.59
CA LEU A 275 1.40 2.70 -5.18
C LEU A 275 2.48 3.78 -4.97
N SER A 276 3.68 3.36 -4.62
CA SER A 276 4.84 4.23 -4.43
C SER A 276 6.01 3.77 -5.30
N LEU A 277 6.75 4.73 -5.85
CA LEU A 277 8.03 4.49 -6.50
C LEU A 277 9.14 4.80 -5.49
N ILE A 278 9.96 3.81 -5.22
CA ILE A 278 10.97 3.82 -4.14
C ILE A 278 12.35 3.95 -4.77
N HIS A 279 13.17 4.80 -4.17
CA HIS A 279 14.57 5.00 -4.52
C HIS A 279 15.44 4.77 -3.28
N ILE A 280 16.41 3.87 -3.39
CA ILE A 280 17.32 3.47 -2.32
C ILE A 280 18.75 3.76 -2.75
#